data_dabef98e38d0325cfdce03d592b8a459
#
_entry.id   dabef98e38d0325cfdce03d592b8a459
#
_cell.length_a   1.000
_cell.length_b   1.000
_cell.length_c   1.000
_cell.angle_alpha   90.00
_cell.angle_beta   90.00
_cell.angle_gamma   90.00
#
_symmetry.space_group_name_H-M   'P 1'
#
loop_
_entity.id
_entity.type
_entity.pdbx_description
1 polymer ?
#
loop_
_entity_poly.entity_id
_entity_poly.type
_entity_poly.pdbx_seq_one_letter_code
_entity_poly.pdbx_strand_id
1 'polypeptide(L)'
;MSLGGVHRIPSQLDRELGELVFVSGISGSQNFQVLYSSDPDKRVFKKRVHAQMWLKNPDKTLRAVGCASSEKNDMYHKLHHHGPAFESEYAAYRIYFDNKQTVDTYGKKRPQLELAETMWYPSDEQLSRGYGHDNLRVFGSVGVGTLKGWDAEKRKMVHITDFKRREARILADGPIRTVVEMRVEGWRYGGREITMTSRYILYAGHGDVQVENRIEGDFRGLVFTTGVMKMAESEVCKNDNVIAAFGRDFPENDTVKWERESVGLAVAVPQRQIVSQTDDKTSYLFQLTPDARGRIDYAFEMIWRKSEWLKDRSDTECVLGLMESVGAARTPVVVSRIRQF
;
A
#
# COMPACT_ATOMS: atom_id res chain seq x y z
N MET A 1 33.64 -25.37 -0.91
CA MET A 1 33.43 -25.61 0.53
C MET A 1 31.95 -25.97 0.68
N SER A 2 31.64 -27.20 1.10
CA SER A 2 30.26 -27.64 1.39
C SER A 2 29.86 -27.05 2.73
N LEU A 3 28.91 -26.12 2.75
CA LEU A 3 28.27 -25.66 3.97
C LEU A 3 27.21 -26.71 4.37
N GLY A 4 27.70 -27.78 5.02
CA GLY A 4 26.85 -28.86 5.56
C GLY A 4 26.09 -28.44 6.83
N GLY A 5 25.27 -27.40 6.76
CA GLY A 5 24.45 -26.93 7.89
C GLY A 5 22.99 -26.75 7.47
N VAL A 6 22.05 -27.11 8.35
CA VAL A 6 20.63 -26.76 8.17
C VAL A 6 20.46 -25.27 8.46
N HIS A 7 20.26 -24.48 7.42
CA HIS A 7 19.94 -23.07 7.55
C HIS A 7 18.43 -22.90 7.60
N ARG A 8 17.93 -22.20 8.63
CA ARG A 8 16.52 -21.84 8.74
C ARG A 8 16.31 -20.47 8.08
N ILE A 9 15.56 -20.45 6.99
CA ILE A 9 15.27 -19.24 6.22
C ILE A 9 13.81 -18.85 6.50
N PRO A 10 13.52 -17.61 6.88
CA PRO A 10 12.15 -17.11 6.99
C PRO A 10 11.38 -17.36 5.69
N SER A 11 10.26 -18.06 5.81
CA SER A 11 9.44 -18.41 4.65
C SER A 11 7.95 -18.25 4.97
N GLN A 12 7.16 -18.01 3.93
CA GLN A 12 5.72 -17.84 3.97
C GLN A 12 5.09 -18.58 2.79
N LEU A 13 4.08 -19.38 3.07
CA LEU A 13 3.25 -20.01 2.04
C LEU A 13 1.96 -19.22 1.86
N ASP A 14 1.82 -18.54 0.73
CA ASP A 14 0.61 -17.84 0.33
C ASP A 14 -0.27 -18.78 -0.48
N ARG A 15 -1.15 -19.49 0.21
CA ARG A 15 -1.96 -20.58 -0.39
C ARG A 15 -2.88 -20.09 -1.48
N GLU A 16 -3.54 -18.93 -1.30
CA GLU A 16 -4.45 -18.35 -2.30
C GLU A 16 -3.73 -17.90 -3.57
N LEU A 17 -2.44 -17.55 -3.47
CA LEU A 17 -1.60 -17.16 -4.59
C LEU A 17 -0.81 -18.34 -5.18
N GLY A 18 -0.74 -19.47 -4.47
CA GLY A 18 0.11 -20.60 -4.86
C GLY A 18 1.60 -20.24 -4.87
N GLU A 19 2.03 -19.41 -3.94
CA GLU A 19 3.38 -18.87 -3.91
C GLU A 19 4.10 -19.20 -2.60
N LEU A 20 5.37 -19.58 -2.71
CA LEU A 20 6.31 -19.67 -1.60
C LEU A 20 7.22 -18.44 -1.63
N VAL A 21 7.21 -17.69 -0.55
CA VAL A 21 8.01 -16.49 -0.36
C VAL A 21 9.08 -16.76 0.68
N PHE A 22 10.31 -16.39 0.42
CA PHE A 22 11.41 -16.49 1.39
C PHE A 22 12.43 -15.38 1.24
N VAL A 23 13.06 -15.00 2.34
CA VAL A 23 14.12 -13.98 2.35
C VAL A 23 15.44 -14.64 1.93
N SER A 24 16.00 -14.15 0.84
CA SER A 24 17.32 -14.58 0.37
C SER A 24 18.40 -13.67 0.97
N GLY A 25 19.08 -14.14 2.00
CA GLY A 25 20.28 -13.47 2.55
C GLY A 25 21.59 -13.93 1.90
N ILE A 26 21.53 -14.66 0.77
CA ILE A 26 22.68 -15.31 0.16
C ILE A 26 22.95 -14.70 -1.19
N SER A 27 24.14 -14.12 -1.34
CA SER A 27 24.63 -13.65 -2.63
C SER A 27 25.23 -14.83 -3.44
N GLY A 28 24.79 -14.98 -4.68
CA GLY A 28 25.23 -16.02 -5.61
C GLY A 28 24.17 -17.08 -5.93
N SER A 29 24.35 -17.85 -7.00
CA SER A 29 23.47 -18.97 -7.34
C SER A 29 23.83 -20.20 -6.51
N GLN A 30 22.95 -20.58 -5.61
CA GLN A 30 23.05 -21.82 -4.83
C GLN A 30 21.77 -22.64 -5.00
N ASN A 31 21.90 -23.96 -5.05
CA ASN A 31 20.77 -24.86 -5.07
C ASN A 31 20.34 -25.17 -3.63
N PHE A 32 19.08 -24.91 -3.32
CA PHE A 32 18.49 -25.22 -2.03
C PHE A 32 17.42 -26.31 -2.17
N GLN A 33 17.42 -27.24 -1.22
CA GLN A 33 16.28 -28.10 -1.02
C GLN A 33 15.39 -27.46 0.06
N VAL A 34 14.18 -27.07 -0.31
CA VAL A 34 13.20 -26.51 0.65
C VAL A 34 12.51 -27.70 1.34
N LEU A 35 12.80 -27.87 2.64
CA LEU A 35 12.07 -28.80 3.48
C LEU A 35 10.95 -28.02 4.17
N TYR A 36 9.70 -28.28 3.78
CA TYR A 36 8.54 -27.64 4.35
C TYR A 36 8.03 -28.44 5.56
N SER A 37 7.81 -27.77 6.69
CA SER A 37 7.14 -28.36 7.87
C SER A 37 5.78 -27.71 8.06
N SER A 38 4.72 -28.51 8.09
CA SER A 38 3.36 -28.06 8.41
C SER A 38 3.08 -27.99 9.92
N ASP A 39 4.07 -28.31 10.76
CA ASP A 39 3.94 -28.32 12.21
C ASP A 39 3.81 -26.87 12.74
N PRO A 40 2.65 -26.48 13.29
CA PRO A 40 2.42 -25.14 13.81
C PRO A 40 3.33 -24.76 14.98
N ASP A 41 3.80 -25.73 15.76
CA ASP A 41 4.67 -25.49 16.91
C ASP A 41 6.14 -25.20 16.50
N LYS A 42 6.48 -25.45 15.23
CA LYS A 42 7.77 -25.13 14.65
C LYS A 42 7.81 -23.77 13.95
N ARG A 43 6.84 -22.91 14.17
CA ARG A 43 6.86 -21.52 13.69
C ARG A 43 8.01 -20.76 14.33
N VAL A 44 9.13 -20.72 13.63
CA VAL A 44 10.40 -20.15 14.13
C VAL A 44 10.47 -18.64 13.86
N PHE A 45 9.58 -18.10 13.02
CA PHE A 45 9.69 -16.71 12.56
C PHE A 45 8.61 -15.84 13.16
N LYS A 46 9.04 -14.77 13.84
CA LYS A 46 8.15 -13.72 14.33
C LYS A 46 7.47 -13.04 13.14
N LYS A 47 6.16 -12.82 13.26
CA LYS A 47 5.40 -12.02 12.29
C LYS A 47 5.93 -10.59 12.27
N ARG A 48 6.27 -10.08 11.10
CA ARG A 48 6.85 -8.75 10.89
C ARG A 48 6.01 -7.86 9.99
N VAL A 49 4.91 -8.38 9.49
CA VAL A 49 3.88 -7.66 8.74
C VAL A 49 2.51 -8.12 9.20
N HIS A 50 1.49 -7.29 9.04
CA HIS A 50 0.12 -7.65 9.40
C HIS A 50 -0.88 -6.98 8.46
N ALA A 51 -1.97 -7.69 8.15
CA ALA A 51 -3.12 -7.15 7.44
C ALA A 51 -4.41 -7.50 8.17
N GLN A 52 -5.35 -6.57 8.18
CA GLN A 52 -6.64 -6.75 8.86
C GLN A 52 -7.77 -6.04 8.13
N MET A 53 -8.97 -6.59 8.27
CA MET A 53 -10.22 -5.95 7.89
C MET A 53 -11.31 -6.40 8.87
N TRP A 54 -12.11 -5.45 9.38
CA TRP A 54 -13.08 -5.72 10.42
C TRP A 54 -14.45 -5.20 10.02
N LEU A 55 -15.45 -6.07 10.06
CA LEU A 55 -16.84 -5.71 9.83
C LEU A 55 -17.51 -5.32 11.14
N LYS A 56 -18.23 -4.19 11.14
CA LYS A 56 -19.07 -3.75 12.26
C LYS A 56 -20.37 -4.53 12.24
N ASN A 57 -20.66 -5.23 13.32
CA ASN A 57 -21.95 -5.89 13.53
C ASN A 57 -23.02 -4.87 13.99
N PRO A 58 -24.32 -5.20 13.88
CA PRO A 58 -25.39 -4.33 14.37
C PRO A 58 -25.29 -3.96 15.85
N ASP A 59 -24.76 -4.86 16.67
CA ASP A 59 -24.50 -4.66 18.11
C ASP A 59 -23.22 -3.87 18.41
N LYS A 60 -22.57 -3.29 17.36
CA LYS A 60 -21.31 -2.54 17.39
C LYS A 60 -20.07 -3.38 17.70
N THR A 61 -20.16 -4.67 17.88
CA THR A 61 -18.99 -5.55 17.95
C THR A 61 -18.28 -5.63 16.59
N LEU A 62 -17.02 -6.03 16.62
CA LEU A 62 -16.20 -6.14 15.41
C LEU A 62 -15.94 -7.62 15.10
N ARG A 63 -16.06 -7.99 13.84
CA ARG A 63 -15.74 -9.32 13.34
C ARG A 63 -14.66 -9.23 12.27
N ALA A 64 -13.54 -9.93 12.48
CA ALA A 64 -12.48 -10.04 11.47
C ALA A 64 -13.00 -10.75 10.23
N VAL A 65 -12.67 -10.21 9.06
CA VAL A 65 -13.04 -10.79 7.76
C VAL A 65 -11.85 -10.73 6.79
N GLY A 66 -11.64 -11.80 6.03
CA GLY A 66 -10.63 -11.83 4.97
C GLY A 66 -11.14 -11.28 3.63
N CYS A 67 -12.47 -11.16 3.48
CA CYS A 67 -13.11 -10.66 2.27
C CYS A 67 -14.34 -9.82 2.62
N ALA A 68 -14.56 -8.74 1.85
CA ALA A 68 -15.76 -7.93 1.89
C ALA A 68 -16.11 -7.47 0.48
N SER A 69 -17.39 -7.45 0.12
CA SER A 69 -17.82 -6.98 -1.20
C SER A 69 -19.16 -6.26 -1.15
N SER A 70 -19.39 -5.38 -2.12
CA SER A 70 -20.66 -4.67 -2.29
C SER A 70 -20.83 -4.22 -3.74
N GLU A 71 -22.09 -4.13 -4.15
CA GLU A 71 -22.53 -3.48 -5.40
C GLU A 71 -22.79 -1.98 -5.22
N LYS A 72 -22.55 -1.46 -4.00
CA LYS A 72 -22.79 -0.06 -3.61
C LYS A 72 -21.55 0.52 -2.92
N ASN A 73 -21.54 1.84 -2.72
CA ASN A 73 -20.51 2.54 -1.92
C ASN A 73 -20.84 2.58 -0.42
N ASP A 74 -21.35 1.49 0.14
CA ASP A 74 -21.85 1.44 1.52
C ASP A 74 -20.86 0.78 2.51
N MET A 75 -19.80 0.15 2.03
CA MET A 75 -18.84 -0.56 2.88
C MET A 75 -17.96 0.38 3.71
N TYR A 76 -17.77 1.62 3.28
CA TYR A 76 -17.03 2.64 4.03
C TYR A 76 -17.51 2.78 5.49
N HIS A 77 -18.82 2.75 5.71
CA HIS A 77 -19.39 2.86 7.05
C HIS A 77 -19.51 1.51 7.78
N LYS A 78 -19.57 0.41 7.04
CA LYS A 78 -19.71 -0.95 7.58
C LYS A 78 -18.38 -1.53 8.05
N LEU A 79 -17.27 -1.14 7.44
CA LEU A 79 -15.93 -1.56 7.85
C LEU A 79 -15.40 -0.62 8.94
N HIS A 80 -14.78 -1.20 9.96
CA HIS A 80 -13.96 -0.46 10.90
C HIS A 80 -12.77 0.13 10.14
N HIS A 81 -12.27 1.29 10.52
CA HIS A 81 -11.27 2.07 9.78
C HIS A 81 -11.49 2.14 8.24
N HIS A 82 -12.76 1.96 7.78
CA HIS A 82 -13.26 2.26 6.44
C HIS A 82 -12.73 1.41 5.28
N GLY A 83 -12.00 0.33 5.55
CA GLY A 83 -11.46 -0.56 4.53
C GLY A 83 -10.42 -1.53 5.08
N PRO A 84 -9.71 -2.29 4.24
CA PRO A 84 -8.59 -3.11 4.67
C PRO A 84 -7.39 -2.22 5.06
N ALA A 85 -6.67 -2.64 6.10
CA ALA A 85 -5.42 -2.02 6.54
C ALA A 85 -4.31 -3.05 6.62
N PHE A 86 -3.07 -2.63 6.37
CA PHE A 86 -1.90 -3.48 6.39
C PHE A 86 -0.66 -2.69 6.81
N GLU A 87 0.28 -3.38 7.44
CA GLU A 87 1.46 -2.77 8.02
C GLU A 87 2.71 -3.65 7.92
N SER A 88 3.86 -3.00 7.89
CA SER A 88 5.14 -3.54 8.32
C SER A 88 5.53 -2.93 9.66
N GLU A 89 6.77 -3.17 10.10
CA GLU A 89 7.29 -2.49 11.27
C GLU A 89 7.44 -0.98 11.08
N TYR A 90 7.58 -0.50 9.83
CA TYR A 90 7.97 0.89 9.52
C TYR A 90 6.82 1.79 9.10
N ALA A 91 5.78 1.25 8.49
CA ALA A 91 4.63 2.02 8.03
C ALA A 91 3.36 1.20 8.04
N ALA A 92 2.20 1.87 8.13
CA ALA A 92 0.93 1.22 7.87
C ALA A 92 0.10 2.03 6.86
N TYR A 93 -0.76 1.32 6.17
CA TYR A 93 -1.62 1.84 5.12
C TYR A 93 -3.03 1.28 5.26
N ARG A 94 -4.03 2.05 4.85
CA ARG A 94 -5.40 1.56 4.61
C ARG A 94 -5.87 1.99 3.24
N ILE A 95 -6.82 1.23 2.70
CA ILE A 95 -7.46 1.55 1.43
C ILE A 95 -8.92 1.79 1.71
N TYR A 96 -9.41 3.00 1.47
CA TYR A 96 -10.82 3.31 1.65
C TYR A 96 -11.70 2.48 0.72
N PHE A 97 -12.67 1.80 1.29
CA PHE A 97 -13.64 1.02 0.52
C PHE A 97 -14.85 1.90 0.12
N ASP A 98 -14.56 2.93 -0.63
CA ASP A 98 -15.52 3.88 -1.19
C ASP A 98 -15.24 4.14 -2.68
N ASN A 99 -15.93 5.12 -3.26
CA ASN A 99 -15.76 5.51 -4.67
C ASN A 99 -14.41 6.14 -4.99
N LYS A 100 -13.64 6.53 -4.00
CA LYS A 100 -12.30 7.11 -4.19
C LYS A 100 -11.21 6.05 -4.17
N GLN A 101 -11.40 4.99 -3.38
CA GLN A 101 -10.43 3.92 -3.15
C GLN A 101 -9.03 4.45 -2.78
N THR A 102 -9.00 5.59 -2.07
CA THR A 102 -7.75 6.28 -1.76
C THR A 102 -6.93 5.51 -0.74
N VAL A 103 -5.62 5.45 -0.94
CA VAL A 103 -4.67 4.93 0.04
C VAL A 103 -4.34 6.03 1.03
N ASP A 104 -4.47 5.69 2.30
CA ASP A 104 -4.20 6.53 3.45
C ASP A 104 -3.04 5.95 4.28
N THR A 105 -2.45 6.75 5.16
CA THR A 105 -1.18 6.43 5.81
C THR A 105 -1.26 6.55 7.32
N TYR A 106 -0.47 5.70 8.00
CA TYR A 106 -0.31 5.69 9.44
C TYR A 106 1.20 5.69 9.75
N GLY A 107 1.67 6.76 10.36
CA GLY A 107 3.06 6.93 10.73
C GLY A 107 3.40 6.16 12.01
N LYS A 108 4.61 5.62 12.10
CA LYS A 108 5.10 4.89 13.27
C LYS A 108 6.29 5.58 13.88
N LYS A 109 6.32 5.70 15.21
CA LYS A 109 7.47 6.23 15.95
C LYS A 109 8.60 5.23 16.02
N ARG A 110 8.29 3.95 16.25
CA ARG A 110 9.24 2.85 16.42
C ARG A 110 8.96 1.72 15.45
N PRO A 111 9.97 0.92 15.10
CA PRO A 111 9.78 -0.27 14.27
C PRO A 111 9.01 -1.36 15.04
N GLN A 112 7.68 -1.40 14.88
CA GLN A 112 6.80 -2.39 15.54
C GLN A 112 5.49 -2.57 14.77
N LEU A 113 4.80 -3.69 15.00
CA LEU A 113 3.42 -3.86 14.54
C LEU A 113 2.46 -3.21 15.54
N GLU A 114 1.46 -2.49 15.06
CA GLU A 114 0.56 -1.70 15.90
C GLU A 114 -0.93 -1.91 15.59
N LEU A 115 -1.28 -2.24 14.34
CA LEU A 115 -2.68 -2.26 13.90
C LEU A 115 -3.58 -3.24 14.65
N ALA A 116 -3.02 -4.37 15.10
CA ALA A 116 -3.78 -5.35 15.88
C ALA A 116 -4.21 -4.79 17.25
N GLU A 117 -3.47 -3.82 17.80
CA GLU A 117 -3.74 -3.23 19.11
C GLU A 117 -4.46 -1.88 18.99
N THR A 118 -4.07 -1.04 18.02
CA THR A 118 -4.63 0.31 17.85
C THR A 118 -5.92 0.32 17.03
N MET A 119 -6.13 -0.69 16.20
CA MET A 119 -7.24 -0.75 15.26
C MET A 119 -7.35 0.51 14.40
N TRP A 120 -6.19 1.09 14.02
CA TRP A 120 -6.00 2.38 13.34
C TRP A 120 -6.15 3.62 14.24
N TYR A 121 -6.86 3.53 15.34
CA TYR A 121 -7.21 4.66 16.22
C TYR A 121 -6.60 4.45 17.61
N PRO A 122 -5.32 4.85 17.83
CA PRO A 122 -4.66 4.66 19.11
C PRO A 122 -5.32 5.49 20.20
N SER A 123 -5.36 4.94 21.41
CA SER A 123 -5.75 5.68 22.61
C SER A 123 -4.63 6.66 23.03
N ASP A 124 -4.99 7.66 23.86
CA ASP A 124 -3.98 8.59 24.42
C ASP A 124 -2.89 7.86 25.23
N GLU A 125 -3.24 6.74 25.89
CA GLU A 125 -2.27 5.88 26.55
C GLU A 125 -1.29 5.23 25.56
N GLN A 126 -1.80 4.69 24.44
CA GLN A 126 -0.95 4.12 23.38
C GLN A 126 -0.03 5.18 22.78
N LEU A 127 -0.58 6.38 22.48
CA LEU A 127 0.23 7.52 22.01
C LEU A 127 1.35 7.90 22.98
N SER A 128 1.06 7.94 24.30
CA SER A 128 2.06 8.22 25.34
C SER A 128 3.15 7.16 25.42
N ARG A 129 2.83 5.92 25.07
CA ARG A 129 3.76 4.79 24.99
C ARG A 129 4.57 4.74 23.71
N GLY A 130 4.39 5.71 22.78
CA GLY A 130 5.16 5.82 21.56
C GLY A 130 4.57 5.07 20.35
N TYR A 131 3.27 4.76 20.38
CA TYR A 131 2.55 4.31 19.18
C TYR A 131 2.44 5.46 18.18
N GLY A 132 2.31 5.09 16.91
CA GLY A 132 2.01 6.03 15.85
C GLY A 132 0.52 6.33 15.73
N HIS A 133 0.15 6.97 14.64
CA HIS A 133 -1.26 7.28 14.34
C HIS A 133 -1.46 7.65 12.86
N ASP A 134 -2.74 7.80 12.46
CA ASP A 134 -3.14 8.43 11.19
C ASP A 134 -2.46 9.79 11.05
N ASN A 135 -1.82 10.05 9.93
CA ASN A 135 -1.00 11.25 9.74
C ASN A 135 -1.30 12.01 8.44
N LEU A 136 -2.42 11.68 7.78
CA LEU A 136 -2.76 12.25 6.49
C LEU A 136 -4.28 12.37 6.29
N ARG A 137 -4.78 13.52 5.82
CA ARG A 137 -6.18 13.73 5.47
C ARG A 137 -6.37 13.67 3.96
N VAL A 138 -6.56 12.49 3.42
CA VAL A 138 -6.50 12.25 1.97
C VAL A 138 -7.67 12.81 1.14
N PHE A 139 -8.83 13.08 1.74
CA PHE A 139 -10.03 13.65 1.11
C PHE A 139 -10.33 13.09 -0.30
N GLY A 140 -10.27 13.96 -1.33
CA GLY A 140 -10.49 13.62 -2.74
C GLY A 140 -9.24 13.40 -3.57
N SER A 141 -8.06 13.43 -2.95
CA SER A 141 -6.76 13.24 -3.61
C SER A 141 -6.48 11.78 -3.99
N VAL A 142 -5.27 11.50 -4.45
CA VAL A 142 -4.75 10.14 -4.60
C VAL A 142 -4.20 9.56 -3.28
N GLY A 143 -4.14 10.36 -2.20
CA GLY A 143 -3.37 9.98 -1.03
C GLY A 143 -1.91 9.72 -1.42
N VAL A 144 -1.47 8.47 -1.30
CA VAL A 144 -0.20 7.99 -1.85
C VAL A 144 -0.45 6.78 -2.75
N GLY A 145 -0.12 6.90 -4.04
CA GLY A 145 -0.11 5.77 -4.96
C GLY A 145 -1.46 5.15 -5.32
N THR A 146 -2.60 5.82 -5.13
CA THR A 146 -3.89 5.30 -5.61
C THR A 146 -4.00 5.42 -7.13
N LEU A 147 -4.37 4.33 -7.81
CA LEU A 147 -4.68 4.37 -9.24
C LEU A 147 -6.12 4.85 -9.48
N LYS A 148 -6.29 5.85 -10.33
CA LYS A 148 -7.58 6.44 -10.74
C LYS A 148 -7.63 6.63 -12.25
N GLY A 149 -8.80 6.95 -12.80
CA GLY A 149 -8.92 7.40 -14.17
C GLY A 149 -8.46 8.86 -14.33
N TRP A 150 -8.27 9.30 -15.56
CA TRP A 150 -7.95 10.67 -15.91
C TRP A 150 -8.90 11.22 -17.00
N ASP A 151 -9.54 12.33 -16.72
CA ASP A 151 -10.34 13.09 -17.69
C ASP A 151 -9.47 14.21 -18.26
N ALA A 152 -9.02 14.04 -19.50
CA ALA A 152 -8.11 14.98 -20.15
C ALA A 152 -8.79 16.33 -20.49
N GLU A 153 -10.10 16.34 -20.77
CA GLU A 153 -10.84 17.55 -21.07
C GLU A 153 -11.00 18.43 -19.83
N LYS A 154 -11.38 17.80 -18.71
CA LYS A 154 -11.58 18.49 -17.44
C LYS A 154 -10.30 18.62 -16.61
N ARG A 155 -9.21 18.00 -17.05
CA ARG A 155 -7.91 17.96 -16.38
C ARG A 155 -8.04 17.56 -14.90
N LYS A 156 -8.73 16.46 -14.66
CA LYS A 156 -8.97 15.96 -13.29
C LYS A 156 -9.02 14.44 -13.21
N MET A 157 -8.79 13.95 -12.01
CA MET A 157 -8.96 12.52 -11.69
C MET A 157 -10.43 12.10 -11.84
N VAL A 158 -10.62 10.85 -12.26
CA VAL A 158 -11.92 10.18 -12.31
C VAL A 158 -11.97 9.13 -11.21
N HIS A 159 -12.87 9.34 -10.24
CA HIS A 159 -13.13 8.36 -9.19
C HIS A 159 -13.92 7.16 -9.71
N ILE A 160 -13.87 6.06 -8.98
CA ILE A 160 -14.54 4.81 -9.32
C ILE A 160 -15.99 4.87 -8.77
N THR A 161 -16.85 5.61 -9.44
CA THR A 161 -18.23 5.88 -8.98
C THR A 161 -19.28 4.98 -9.61
N ASP A 162 -19.09 4.60 -10.86
CA ASP A 162 -20.02 3.77 -11.64
C ASP A 162 -19.40 2.40 -11.91
N PHE A 163 -19.81 1.40 -11.13
CA PHE A 163 -19.29 0.03 -11.18
C PHE A 163 -20.41 -0.97 -10.83
N LYS A 164 -20.22 -2.24 -11.17
CA LYS A 164 -21.15 -3.32 -10.83
C LYS A 164 -20.89 -3.87 -9.45
N ARG A 165 -19.62 -4.14 -9.12
CA ARG A 165 -19.21 -4.74 -7.84
C ARG A 165 -17.81 -4.28 -7.46
N ARG A 166 -17.59 -4.06 -6.16
CA ARG A 166 -16.28 -3.86 -5.57
C ARG A 166 -16.02 -4.91 -4.49
N GLU A 167 -14.80 -5.39 -4.43
CA GLU A 167 -14.37 -6.39 -3.46
C GLU A 167 -13.01 -6.03 -2.89
N ALA A 168 -12.84 -6.25 -1.59
CA ALA A 168 -11.54 -6.21 -0.90
C ALA A 168 -11.23 -7.58 -0.34
N ARG A 169 -9.98 -8.05 -0.49
CA ARG A 169 -9.51 -9.32 0.03
C ARG A 169 -8.12 -9.19 0.66
N ILE A 170 -7.89 -9.93 1.75
CA ILE A 170 -6.56 -10.15 2.31
C ILE A 170 -6.10 -11.51 1.80
N LEU A 171 -5.18 -11.50 0.83
CA LEU A 171 -4.67 -12.72 0.19
C LEU A 171 -3.48 -13.31 0.94
N ALA A 172 -2.73 -12.48 1.68
CA ALA A 172 -1.63 -12.90 2.53
C ALA A 172 -1.50 -11.97 3.74
N ASP A 173 -1.20 -12.56 4.92
CA ASP A 173 -1.04 -11.86 6.20
C ASP A 173 0.16 -12.41 6.98
N GLY A 174 1.37 -12.12 6.49
CA GLY A 174 2.63 -12.45 7.16
C GLY A 174 3.05 -13.92 7.13
N PRO A 175 4.26 -14.26 7.68
CA PRO A 175 5.12 -13.41 8.48
C PRO A 175 6.03 -12.44 7.70
N ILE A 176 6.21 -12.60 6.39
CA ILE A 176 7.19 -11.89 5.56
C ILE A 176 6.56 -10.80 4.71
N ARG A 177 5.36 -11.04 4.18
CA ARG A 177 4.62 -10.06 3.38
C ARG A 177 3.12 -10.08 3.68
N THR A 178 2.48 -8.95 3.41
CA THR A 178 1.03 -8.87 3.21
C THR A 178 0.71 -8.69 1.74
N VAL A 179 -0.44 -9.20 1.32
CA VAL A 179 -1.04 -8.92 0.00
C VAL A 179 -2.50 -8.58 0.21
N VAL A 180 -2.86 -7.34 -0.07
CA VAL A 180 -4.24 -6.85 -0.03
C VAL A 180 -4.69 -6.56 -1.45
N GLU A 181 -5.86 -7.05 -1.83
CA GLU A 181 -6.41 -6.88 -3.16
C GLU A 181 -7.71 -6.08 -3.12
N MET A 182 -7.82 -5.09 -4.00
CA MET A 182 -9.06 -4.39 -4.32
C MET A 182 -9.45 -4.71 -5.76
N ARG A 183 -10.66 -5.24 -5.96
CA ARG A 183 -11.19 -5.56 -7.30
C ARG A 183 -12.46 -4.76 -7.54
N VAL A 184 -12.52 -4.12 -8.70
CA VAL A 184 -13.70 -3.37 -9.17
C VAL A 184 -14.13 -3.95 -10.50
N GLU A 185 -15.31 -4.55 -10.53
CA GLU A 185 -15.90 -5.14 -11.71
C GLU A 185 -16.89 -4.18 -12.37
N GLY A 186 -16.84 -4.11 -13.69
CA GLY A 186 -17.78 -3.31 -14.48
C GLY A 186 -17.66 -1.81 -14.22
N TRP A 187 -16.44 -1.30 -13.98
CA TRP A 187 -16.22 0.14 -13.87
C TRP A 187 -16.42 0.81 -15.23
N ARG A 188 -17.40 1.70 -15.29
CA ARG A 188 -17.65 2.52 -16.49
C ARG A 188 -16.78 3.75 -16.48
N TYR A 189 -15.77 3.72 -17.33
CA TYR A 189 -14.77 4.75 -17.41
C TYR A 189 -14.40 5.03 -18.88
N GLY A 190 -14.37 6.31 -19.29
CA GLY A 190 -14.04 6.72 -20.66
C GLY A 190 -14.98 6.14 -21.73
N GLY A 191 -16.26 5.95 -21.40
CA GLY A 191 -17.26 5.35 -22.29
C GLY A 191 -17.15 3.84 -22.45
N ARG A 192 -16.37 3.16 -21.61
CA ARG A 192 -16.09 1.72 -21.67
C ARG A 192 -16.38 1.06 -20.33
N GLU A 193 -16.56 -0.25 -20.36
CA GLU A 193 -16.70 -1.07 -19.15
C GLU A 193 -15.43 -1.91 -18.97
N ILE A 194 -14.75 -1.73 -17.85
CA ILE A 194 -13.52 -2.44 -17.50
C ILE A 194 -13.61 -3.07 -16.10
N THR A 195 -12.73 -4.02 -15.85
CA THR A 195 -12.46 -4.53 -14.51
C THR A 195 -11.06 -4.13 -14.11
N MET A 196 -10.91 -3.57 -12.92
CA MET A 196 -9.62 -3.19 -12.34
C MET A 196 -9.35 -4.01 -11.09
N THR A 197 -8.21 -4.68 -11.05
CA THR A 197 -7.69 -5.37 -9.86
C THR A 197 -6.39 -4.70 -9.44
N SER A 198 -6.32 -4.25 -8.20
CA SER A 198 -5.12 -3.63 -7.60
C SER A 198 -4.66 -4.48 -6.42
N ARG A 199 -3.43 -4.98 -6.45
CA ARG A 199 -2.77 -5.68 -5.35
C ARG A 199 -1.73 -4.80 -4.72
N TYR A 200 -1.79 -4.68 -3.42
CA TYR A 200 -0.86 -3.92 -2.58
C TYR A 200 -0.03 -4.91 -1.79
N ILE A 201 1.27 -4.90 -2.01
CA ILE A 201 2.22 -5.88 -1.47
C ILE A 201 3.23 -5.14 -0.60
N LEU A 202 3.23 -5.44 0.69
CA LEU A 202 4.15 -4.86 1.67
C LEU A 202 4.99 -5.96 2.30
N TYR A 203 6.30 -5.77 2.32
CA TYR A 203 7.25 -6.74 2.87
C TYR A 203 7.76 -6.34 4.25
N ALA A 204 8.17 -7.34 5.02
CA ALA A 204 8.86 -7.17 6.29
C ALA A 204 10.17 -6.37 6.10
N GLY A 205 10.38 -5.36 6.96
CA GLY A 205 11.56 -4.51 6.88
C GLY A 205 11.46 -3.37 5.86
N HIS A 206 10.31 -3.22 5.18
CA HIS A 206 10.05 -2.22 4.15
C HIS A 206 8.99 -1.21 4.60
N GLY A 207 9.13 0.06 4.18
CA GLY A 207 8.09 1.07 4.22
C GLY A 207 7.36 1.19 2.87
N ASP A 208 8.03 0.80 1.78
CA ASP A 208 7.51 0.85 0.42
C ASP A 208 6.48 -0.26 0.14
N VAL A 209 5.48 0.08 -0.64
CA VAL A 209 4.43 -0.83 -1.12
C VAL A 209 4.56 -1.01 -2.62
N GLN A 210 4.65 -2.24 -3.06
CA GLN A 210 4.53 -2.57 -4.48
C GLN A 210 3.06 -2.70 -4.85
N VAL A 211 2.68 -2.09 -5.98
CA VAL A 211 1.31 -2.15 -6.49
C VAL A 211 1.30 -2.81 -7.86
N GLU A 212 0.55 -3.89 -7.97
CA GLU A 212 0.29 -4.58 -9.22
C GLU A 212 -1.16 -4.31 -9.64
N ASN A 213 -1.35 -3.56 -10.73
CA ASN A 213 -2.68 -3.34 -11.26
C ASN A 213 -2.88 -4.13 -12.55
N ARG A 214 -4.04 -4.73 -12.67
CA ARG A 214 -4.51 -5.38 -13.88
C ARG A 214 -5.84 -4.79 -14.32
N ILE A 215 -5.86 -4.30 -15.55
CA ILE A 215 -7.04 -3.77 -16.22
C ILE A 215 -7.49 -4.80 -17.27
N GLU A 216 -8.73 -5.23 -17.19
CA GLU A 216 -9.33 -6.20 -18.09
C GLU A 216 -10.52 -5.57 -18.82
N GLY A 217 -10.81 -6.03 -20.03
CA GLY A 217 -11.83 -5.45 -20.92
C GLY A 217 -11.23 -4.53 -21.97
N ASP A 218 -12.01 -3.61 -22.50
CA ASP A 218 -11.55 -2.66 -23.52
C ASP A 218 -10.91 -1.41 -22.88
N PHE A 219 -9.64 -1.54 -22.50
CA PHE A 219 -8.86 -0.47 -21.87
C PHE A 219 -7.98 0.33 -22.83
N ARG A 220 -7.92 -0.01 -24.11
CA ARG A 220 -7.02 0.63 -25.08
C ARG A 220 -7.34 2.12 -25.22
N GLY A 221 -6.32 2.96 -25.08
CA GLY A 221 -6.44 4.42 -25.13
C GLY A 221 -7.03 5.07 -23.89
N LEU A 222 -7.37 4.31 -22.86
CA LEU A 222 -7.69 4.87 -21.55
C LEU A 222 -6.42 5.33 -20.85
N VAL A 223 -6.48 6.50 -20.22
CA VAL A 223 -5.38 7.08 -19.44
C VAL A 223 -5.72 6.98 -17.97
N PHE A 224 -4.83 6.39 -17.20
CA PHE A 224 -4.94 6.30 -15.74
C PHE A 224 -3.99 7.31 -15.09
N THR A 225 -4.16 7.53 -13.79
CA THR A 225 -3.29 8.43 -13.03
C THR A 225 -3.02 7.89 -11.64
N THR A 226 -1.79 8.11 -11.17
CA THR A 226 -1.37 7.89 -9.79
C THR A 226 -0.36 8.97 -9.40
N GLY A 227 -0.04 9.09 -8.12
CA GLY A 227 0.88 10.11 -7.64
C GLY A 227 0.81 10.29 -6.13
N VAL A 228 1.05 11.50 -5.68
CA VAL A 228 1.02 11.88 -4.26
C VAL A 228 0.15 13.11 -4.06
N MET A 229 -0.52 13.19 -2.91
CA MET A 229 -1.36 14.35 -2.59
C MET A 229 -0.51 15.61 -2.33
N LYS A 230 -1.13 16.76 -2.57
CA LYS A 230 -0.61 18.07 -2.18
C LYS A 230 -0.92 18.30 -0.70
N MET A 231 0.10 18.61 0.07
CA MET A 231 -0.01 18.97 1.50
C MET A 231 0.27 20.46 1.68
N ALA A 232 0.00 21.00 2.85
CA ALA A 232 0.42 22.37 3.18
C ALA A 232 1.94 22.44 3.23
N GLU A 233 2.51 23.60 2.83
CA GLU A 233 3.95 23.84 2.82
C GLU A 233 4.74 22.77 2.06
N SER A 234 4.14 22.25 0.99
CA SER A 234 4.66 21.09 0.27
C SER A 234 5.81 21.47 -0.66
N GLU A 235 6.97 20.88 -0.41
CA GLU A 235 8.06 20.82 -1.38
C GLU A 235 7.91 19.56 -2.24
N VAL A 236 8.05 19.70 -3.55
CA VAL A 236 7.94 18.58 -4.47
C VAL A 236 9.24 18.39 -5.23
N CYS A 237 9.76 17.18 -5.19
CA CYS A 237 10.91 16.71 -5.98
C CYS A 237 10.43 15.72 -7.03
N LYS A 238 10.86 15.90 -8.27
CA LYS A 238 10.45 15.08 -9.41
C LYS A 238 11.65 14.74 -10.28
N ASN A 239 11.64 13.54 -10.81
CA ASN A 239 12.47 13.15 -11.94
C ASN A 239 11.59 12.42 -12.98
N ASP A 240 12.19 11.74 -13.95
CA ASP A 240 11.47 11.11 -15.06
C ASP A 240 10.45 10.06 -14.60
N ASN A 241 10.68 9.40 -13.46
CA ASN A 241 9.89 8.26 -13.03
C ASN A 241 9.54 8.26 -11.53
N VAL A 242 9.92 9.29 -10.78
CA VAL A 242 9.59 9.46 -9.36
C VAL A 242 8.97 10.84 -9.11
N ILE A 243 7.89 10.87 -8.36
CA ILE A 243 7.34 12.08 -7.74
C ILE A 243 7.38 11.87 -6.22
N ALA A 244 8.04 12.78 -5.51
CA ALA A 244 8.04 12.84 -4.06
C ALA A 244 7.56 14.22 -3.59
N ALA A 245 6.75 14.26 -2.55
CA ALA A 245 6.33 15.48 -1.89
C ALA A 245 6.57 15.35 -0.39
N PHE A 246 7.15 16.38 0.20
CA PHE A 246 7.32 16.51 1.64
C PHE A 246 6.58 17.75 2.10
N GLY A 247 5.66 17.61 3.03
CA GLY A 247 4.80 18.70 3.46
C GLY A 247 4.19 18.41 4.82
N ARG A 248 3.18 19.21 5.18
CA ARG A 248 2.55 19.14 6.50
C ARG A 248 1.04 18.93 6.38
N ASP A 249 0.51 17.98 7.14
CA ASP A 249 -0.95 17.79 7.27
C ASP A 249 -1.34 17.52 8.72
N PHE A 250 -2.63 17.61 9.01
CA PHE A 250 -3.16 17.23 10.30
C PHE A 250 -3.37 15.72 10.36
N PRO A 251 -3.09 15.09 11.51
CA PRO A 251 -3.33 13.67 11.71
C PRO A 251 -4.79 13.24 11.48
N GLU A 252 -5.72 14.08 11.94
CA GLU A 252 -7.15 13.83 11.87
C GLU A 252 -7.91 15.12 11.53
N ASN A 253 -9.22 15.03 11.40
CA ASN A 253 -10.06 16.21 11.18
C ASN A 253 -10.17 17.14 12.40
N ASP A 254 -9.71 16.71 13.56
CA ASP A 254 -9.67 17.53 14.77
C ASP A 254 -8.42 18.43 14.76
N THR A 255 -8.56 19.60 14.15
CA THR A 255 -7.48 20.62 14.07
C THR A 255 -7.29 21.43 15.36
N VAL A 256 -8.09 21.16 16.39
CA VAL A 256 -7.93 21.75 17.74
C VAL A 256 -7.04 20.85 18.59
N LYS A 257 -7.23 19.52 18.51
CA LYS A 257 -6.42 18.54 19.22
C LYS A 257 -5.02 18.39 18.62
N TRP A 258 -4.91 18.50 17.29
CA TRP A 258 -3.70 18.16 16.57
C TRP A 258 -3.04 19.37 15.91
N GLU A 259 -1.73 19.40 15.93
CA GLU A 259 -0.91 20.25 15.06
C GLU A 259 -0.61 19.54 13.75
N ARG A 260 -0.24 20.29 12.72
CA ARG A 260 0.24 19.71 11.45
C ARG A 260 1.57 19.01 11.67
N GLU A 261 1.69 17.84 11.09
CA GLU A 261 2.89 16.99 11.15
C GLU A 261 3.53 16.85 9.78
N SER A 262 4.85 16.75 9.76
CA SER A 262 5.59 16.60 8.50
C SER A 262 5.56 15.16 8.02
N VAL A 263 5.12 14.98 6.77
CA VAL A 263 4.95 13.70 6.09
C VAL A 263 5.62 13.78 4.72
N GLY A 264 6.36 12.76 4.36
CA GLY A 264 6.89 12.56 3.01
C GLY A 264 6.12 11.46 2.29
N LEU A 265 5.74 11.70 1.05
CA LEU A 265 5.04 10.78 0.18
C LEU A 265 5.79 10.64 -1.14
N ALA A 266 5.99 9.43 -1.65
CA ALA A 266 6.59 9.24 -2.96
C ALA A 266 5.89 8.12 -3.74
N VAL A 267 5.96 8.24 -5.07
CA VAL A 267 5.56 7.21 -6.03
C VAL A 267 6.62 7.08 -7.12
N ALA A 268 6.98 5.86 -7.46
CA ALA A 268 7.89 5.54 -8.57
C ALA A 268 7.18 4.63 -9.59
N VAL A 269 7.19 5.04 -10.84
CA VAL A 269 6.49 4.34 -11.93
C VAL A 269 7.50 3.95 -13.03
N PRO A 270 7.41 2.76 -13.64
CA PRO A 270 8.24 2.41 -14.78
C PRO A 270 8.08 3.42 -15.92
N GLN A 271 9.18 4.02 -16.38
CA GLN A 271 9.17 5.10 -17.38
C GLN A 271 8.40 4.74 -18.66
N ARG A 272 8.44 3.48 -19.09
CA ARG A 272 7.72 3.00 -20.28
C ARG A 272 6.18 3.12 -20.23
N GLN A 273 5.62 3.32 -19.03
CA GLN A 273 4.17 3.46 -18.82
C GLN A 273 3.73 4.91 -18.64
N ILE A 274 4.68 5.83 -18.52
CA ILE A 274 4.42 7.24 -18.28
C ILE A 274 4.10 7.92 -19.61
N VAL A 275 2.92 8.53 -19.70
CA VAL A 275 2.52 9.41 -20.81
C VAL A 275 3.03 10.82 -20.55
N SER A 276 2.80 11.33 -19.35
CA SER A 276 3.24 12.66 -18.92
C SER A 276 3.20 12.80 -17.40
N GLN A 277 3.81 13.86 -16.91
CA GLN A 277 3.60 14.35 -15.54
C GLN A 277 2.63 15.53 -15.59
N THR A 278 1.73 15.59 -14.63
CA THR A 278 0.75 16.66 -14.47
C THR A 278 0.43 16.88 -12.99
N ASP A 279 -0.51 17.76 -12.74
CA ASP A 279 -1.09 17.93 -11.42
C ASP A 279 -2.55 18.37 -11.54
N ASP A 280 -3.32 18.19 -10.49
CA ASP A 280 -4.63 18.81 -10.32
C ASP A 280 -4.66 19.64 -9.02
N LYS A 281 -5.86 20.01 -8.56
CA LYS A 281 -6.00 20.82 -7.33
C LYS A 281 -5.48 20.12 -6.09
N THR A 282 -5.44 18.79 -6.07
CA THR A 282 -5.23 17.97 -4.87
C THR A 282 -3.97 17.12 -4.91
N SER A 283 -3.37 16.91 -6.07
CA SER A 283 -2.31 15.90 -6.24
C SER A 283 -1.29 16.27 -7.31
N TYR A 284 -0.06 15.81 -7.14
CA TYR A 284 0.98 15.71 -8.16
C TYR A 284 0.91 14.32 -8.78
N LEU A 285 0.89 14.22 -10.11
CA LEU A 285 0.42 13.04 -10.81
C LEU A 285 1.33 12.60 -11.96
N PHE A 286 1.41 11.29 -12.17
CA PHE A 286 1.73 10.68 -13.45
C PHE A 286 0.45 10.34 -14.21
N GLN A 287 0.42 10.59 -15.50
CA GLN A 287 -0.54 10.00 -16.44
C GLN A 287 0.06 8.72 -17.01
N LEU A 288 -0.68 7.64 -17.01
CA LEU A 288 -0.20 6.30 -17.30
C LEU A 288 -1.08 5.61 -18.33
N THR A 289 -0.45 4.75 -19.13
CA THR A 289 -1.19 3.80 -19.98
C THR A 289 -0.81 2.35 -19.58
N PRO A 290 -1.80 1.44 -19.55
CA PRO A 290 -1.50 0.03 -19.35
C PRO A 290 -0.62 -0.52 -20.47
N ASP A 291 0.18 -1.51 -20.17
CA ASP A 291 0.87 -2.32 -21.18
C ASP A 291 -0.14 -3.14 -22.03
N ALA A 292 0.35 -3.87 -23.03
CA ALA A 292 -0.48 -4.70 -23.93
C ALA A 292 -1.27 -5.80 -23.18
N ARG A 293 -0.87 -6.12 -21.94
CA ARG A 293 -1.54 -7.10 -21.07
C ARG A 293 -2.45 -6.46 -20.03
N GLY A 294 -2.65 -5.14 -20.10
CA GLY A 294 -3.46 -4.39 -19.15
C GLY A 294 -2.78 -4.13 -17.78
N ARG A 295 -1.45 -4.16 -17.70
CA ARG A 295 -0.72 -3.98 -16.44
C ARG A 295 -0.26 -2.55 -16.27
N ILE A 296 -0.39 -2.05 -15.04
CA ILE A 296 0.24 -0.83 -14.53
C ILE A 296 0.83 -1.18 -13.16
N ASP A 297 2.14 -1.33 -13.10
CA ASP A 297 2.85 -1.70 -11.87
C ASP A 297 3.73 -0.54 -11.42
N TYR A 298 3.72 -0.23 -10.13
CA TYR A 298 4.52 0.85 -9.53
C TYR A 298 4.78 0.57 -8.05
N ALA A 299 5.54 1.45 -7.41
CA ALA A 299 5.73 1.44 -5.97
C ALA A 299 5.41 2.82 -5.37
N PHE A 300 5.00 2.83 -4.11
CA PHE A 300 4.87 4.04 -3.33
C PHE A 300 5.41 3.85 -1.91
N GLU A 301 5.71 4.95 -1.25
CA GLU A 301 6.17 4.95 0.14
C GLU A 301 5.71 6.21 0.87
N MET A 302 5.55 6.09 2.18
CA MET A 302 5.33 7.19 3.11
C MET A 302 6.41 7.16 4.19
N ILE A 303 6.90 8.34 4.56
CA ILE A 303 7.71 8.55 5.76
C ILE A 303 7.06 9.60 6.66
N TRP A 304 7.21 9.42 7.97
CA TRP A 304 6.71 10.35 8.98
C TRP A 304 7.87 10.94 9.79
N ARG A 305 7.95 12.27 9.86
CA ARG A 305 9.09 12.96 10.45
C ARG A 305 9.33 12.63 11.93
N LYS A 306 8.29 12.19 12.65
CA LYS A 306 8.39 11.78 14.05
C LYS A 306 8.91 10.35 14.25
N SER A 307 9.23 9.62 13.18
CA SER A 307 9.85 8.30 13.26
C SER A 307 11.26 8.39 13.82
N GLU A 308 11.60 7.56 14.81
CA GLU A 308 12.89 7.60 15.51
C GLU A 308 14.09 7.38 14.58
N TRP A 309 13.93 6.60 13.50
CA TRP A 309 14.99 6.35 12.51
C TRP A 309 15.25 7.53 11.55
N LEU A 310 14.42 8.58 11.62
CA LEU A 310 14.59 9.82 10.83
C LEU A 310 15.05 11.00 11.67
N LYS A 311 15.19 10.84 13.00
CA LYS A 311 15.43 11.95 13.94
C LYS A 311 16.64 12.81 13.60
N ASP A 312 17.74 12.17 13.14
CA ASP A 312 19.02 12.80 12.87
C ASP A 312 19.18 13.26 11.39
N ARG A 313 18.12 13.12 10.57
CA ARG A 313 18.11 13.54 9.17
C ARG A 313 17.48 14.92 9.00
N SER A 314 18.00 15.72 8.09
CA SER A 314 17.31 16.91 7.60
C SER A 314 16.10 16.54 6.72
N ASP A 315 15.19 17.48 6.49
CA ASP A 315 14.02 17.26 5.62
C ASP A 315 14.46 16.94 4.18
N THR A 316 15.51 17.60 3.68
CA THR A 316 16.10 17.31 2.37
C THR A 316 16.63 15.88 2.28
N GLU A 317 17.35 15.40 3.28
CA GLU A 317 17.85 14.01 3.33
C GLU A 317 16.69 13.01 3.43
N CYS A 318 15.60 13.36 4.10
CA CYS A 318 14.39 12.55 4.14
C CYS A 318 13.74 12.42 2.76
N VAL A 319 13.61 13.53 2.02
CA VAL A 319 13.03 13.51 0.65
C VAL A 319 13.91 12.74 -0.31
N LEU A 320 15.21 12.98 -0.32
CA LEU A 320 16.15 12.28 -1.21
C LEU A 320 16.19 10.79 -0.89
N GLY A 321 16.25 10.43 0.39
CA GLY A 321 16.21 9.02 0.82
C GLY A 321 14.89 8.33 0.44
N LEU A 322 13.75 9.03 0.52
CA LEU A 322 12.46 8.53 0.11
C LEU A 322 12.39 8.30 -1.42
N MET A 323 12.91 9.24 -2.22
CA MET A 323 12.98 9.08 -3.68
C MET A 323 13.86 7.90 -4.09
N GLU A 324 15.00 7.72 -3.41
CA GLU A 324 15.91 6.61 -3.64
C GLU A 324 15.27 5.28 -3.25
N SER A 325 14.66 5.21 -2.06
CA SER A 325 14.00 4.01 -1.53
C SER A 325 12.89 3.54 -2.48
N VAL A 326 11.92 4.41 -2.80
CA VAL A 326 10.80 4.05 -3.68
C VAL A 326 11.25 3.75 -5.12
N GLY A 327 12.27 4.44 -5.62
CA GLY A 327 12.85 4.21 -6.95
C GLY A 327 13.62 2.90 -7.04
N ALA A 328 14.20 2.46 -5.93
CA ALA A 328 14.93 1.20 -5.82
C ALA A 328 14.04 0.02 -5.41
N ALA A 329 12.73 0.23 -5.16
CA ALA A 329 11.78 -0.72 -4.57
C ALA A 329 12.00 -2.18 -5.06
N ARG A 330 13.07 -2.76 -4.56
CA ARG A 330 13.57 -4.09 -4.92
C ARG A 330 13.38 -4.96 -3.70
N THR A 331 12.52 -5.93 -3.85
CA THR A 331 12.37 -6.92 -2.81
C THR A 331 13.64 -7.76 -2.68
N PRO A 332 14.24 -7.85 -1.49
CA PRO A 332 15.24 -8.88 -1.20
C PRO A 332 14.59 -10.26 -1.06
N VAL A 333 13.34 -10.39 -1.48
CA VAL A 333 12.49 -11.55 -1.28
C VAL A 333 12.33 -12.30 -2.59
N VAL A 334 12.58 -13.59 -2.55
CA VAL A 334 12.35 -14.49 -3.68
C VAL A 334 10.93 -15.03 -3.57
N VAL A 335 10.15 -14.84 -4.63
CA VAL A 335 8.82 -15.42 -4.78
C VAL A 335 8.90 -16.56 -5.79
N SER A 336 8.58 -17.77 -5.34
CA SER A 336 8.54 -18.95 -6.19
C SER A 336 7.10 -19.46 -6.31
N ARG A 337 6.61 -19.62 -7.54
CA ARG A 337 5.31 -20.26 -7.77
C ARG A 337 5.40 -21.74 -7.50
N ILE A 338 4.51 -22.25 -6.67
CA ILE A 338 4.37 -23.67 -6.43
C ILE A 338 3.51 -24.23 -7.57
N ARG A 339 4.09 -25.10 -8.39
CA ARG A 339 3.29 -25.93 -9.28
C ARG A 339 2.59 -26.96 -8.38
N GLN A 340 1.27 -26.95 -8.37
CA GLN A 340 0.50 -28.08 -7.81
C GLN A 340 0.84 -29.28 -8.67
N PHE A 341 1.42 -30.30 -8.05
CA PHE A 341 1.59 -31.63 -8.65
C PHE A 341 0.30 -32.42 -8.55
#